data_66b703746dc018615920602b30864b06
#
_entry.id   66b703746dc018615920602b30864b06
#
_cell.length_a   1.000
_cell.length_b   1.000
_cell.length_c   1.000
_cell.angle_alpha   90.00
_cell.angle_beta   90.00
_cell.angle_gamma   90.00
#
_symmetry.space_group_name_H-M   'P 1'
#
loop_
_entity.id
_entity.type
_entity.pdbx_description
1 polymer ?
#
loop_
_entity_poly.entity_id
_entity_poly.type
_entity_poly.pdbx_seq_one_letter_code
_entity_poly.pdbx_strand_id
1 'polypeptide(L)'
;MHLTKQRGRQTEVKLGGLQKLTLLDYPGLVACTVFTVGCNMRCPFCHNALLVSKIEEENALDEGGFFAFLKKRQGILDGVCITGGEPTLQQDLPEFIAKIKALGFKVKLDTNGSFPDRIKSILETGNVDYVAMDIKNTLAKYPETVGIPGFDTSKIERSIKIIKESGIPYEFRTTAVSPLHEADDFEEIAKLIEGSQGYFIQGFKDSGELIRGEGLGELPEEELKRARDKARIIIPQTKIRGED
;
A
#
# COMPACT_ATOMS: atom_id res chain seq x y z
N MET A 1 -33.78 35.08 15.48
CA MET A 1 -33.33 34.46 14.25
C MET A 1 -31.97 33.83 14.54
N HIS A 2 -31.96 32.59 15.03
CA HIS A 2 -30.74 31.86 15.41
C HIS A 2 -30.22 31.10 14.17
N LEU A 3 -29.14 31.63 13.59
CA LEU A 3 -28.35 30.90 12.58
C LEU A 3 -27.51 29.84 13.30
N THR A 4 -28.00 28.63 13.36
CA THR A 4 -27.21 27.44 13.68
C THR A 4 -26.22 27.22 12.55
N LYS A 5 -24.97 27.67 12.77
CA LYS A 5 -23.83 27.19 11.95
C LYS A 5 -23.78 25.66 12.07
N GLN A 6 -24.22 24.96 11.03
CA GLN A 6 -23.84 23.58 10.83
C GLN A 6 -22.30 23.59 10.66
N ARG A 7 -21.58 23.25 11.74
CA ARG A 7 -20.18 22.78 11.60
C ARG A 7 -20.26 21.52 10.78
N GLY A 8 -19.84 21.58 9.52
CA GLY A 8 -19.60 20.40 8.72
C GLY A 8 -18.72 19.46 9.57
N ARG A 9 -19.16 18.21 9.73
CA ARG A 9 -18.38 17.16 10.38
C ARG A 9 -17.08 17.05 9.57
N GLN A 10 -15.97 17.60 10.08
CA GLN A 10 -14.65 17.22 9.58
C GLN A 10 -14.54 15.72 9.90
N THR A 11 -14.57 14.90 8.86
CA THR A 11 -14.28 13.49 8.99
C THR A 11 -12.75 13.42 9.04
N GLU A 12 -12.20 12.74 10.05
CA GLU A 12 -10.76 12.57 10.21
C GLU A 12 -10.35 11.24 9.59
N VAL A 13 -9.10 11.16 9.10
CA VAL A 13 -8.53 9.89 8.63
C VAL A 13 -8.41 8.95 9.82
N LYS A 14 -9.03 7.77 9.72
CA LYS A 14 -8.96 6.75 10.77
C LYS A 14 -7.59 6.08 10.75
N LEU A 15 -6.82 6.32 11.82
CA LEU A 15 -5.48 5.78 12.00
C LEU A 15 -5.50 4.60 12.98
N GLY A 16 -4.88 3.48 12.59
CA GLY A 16 -4.84 2.26 13.38
C GLY A 16 -3.47 1.97 14.00
N GLY A 17 -2.43 2.73 13.64
CA GLY A 17 -1.10 2.53 14.19
C GLY A 17 -0.07 3.49 13.65
N LEU A 18 1.07 3.52 14.33
CA LEU A 18 2.22 4.34 13.97
C LEU A 18 3.53 3.59 14.27
N GLN A 19 4.29 3.31 13.24
CA GLN A 19 5.71 2.95 13.36
C GLN A 19 6.53 4.22 13.33
N LYS A 20 7.10 4.60 14.47
CA LYS A 20 7.73 5.91 14.68
C LYS A 20 9.02 6.13 13.89
N LEU A 21 9.65 5.05 13.42
CA LEU A 21 10.87 5.07 12.62
C LEU A 21 10.90 3.86 11.69
N THR A 22 11.20 4.10 10.43
CA THR A 22 11.49 3.06 9.44
C THR A 22 12.62 3.52 8.51
N LEU A 23 13.44 2.56 8.08
CA LEU A 23 14.47 2.74 7.05
C LEU A 23 14.14 1.92 5.79
N LEU A 24 13.01 1.18 5.82
CA LEU A 24 12.64 0.22 4.78
C LEU A 24 11.41 0.65 3.98
N ASP A 25 10.44 1.31 4.63
CA ASP A 25 9.15 1.57 4.01
C ASP A 25 9.18 2.73 3.01
N TYR A 26 10.15 3.65 3.14
CA TYR A 26 10.34 4.73 2.19
C TYR A 26 11.74 4.64 1.60
N PRO A 27 11.90 4.28 0.29
CA PRO A 27 13.22 4.10 -0.30
C PRO A 27 14.12 5.32 -0.16
N GLY A 28 15.30 5.13 0.46
CA GLY A 28 16.34 6.14 0.59
C GLY A 28 16.07 7.25 1.62
N LEU A 29 15.01 7.16 2.41
CA LEU A 29 14.66 8.16 3.41
C LEU A 29 14.48 7.56 4.80
N VAL A 30 14.80 8.36 5.81
CA VAL A 30 14.42 8.08 7.20
C VAL A 30 12.98 8.53 7.40
N ALA A 31 12.06 7.61 7.65
CA ALA A 31 10.64 7.91 7.67
C ALA A 31 9.92 7.33 8.90
N CYS A 32 8.67 7.70 9.09
CA CYS A 32 7.72 6.95 9.89
C CYS A 32 6.63 6.36 9.00
N THR A 33 5.96 5.31 9.48
CA THR A 33 4.86 4.67 8.76
C THR A 33 3.58 4.81 9.60
N VAL A 34 2.54 5.41 9.00
CA VAL A 34 1.22 5.51 9.58
C VAL A 34 0.26 4.55 8.88
N PHE A 35 -0.52 3.84 9.67
CA PHE A 35 -1.42 2.79 9.19
C PHE A 35 -2.87 3.27 9.27
N THR A 36 -3.57 3.28 8.12
CA THR A 36 -5.00 3.59 8.06
C THR A 36 -5.86 2.36 8.33
N VAL A 37 -7.08 2.60 8.81
CA VAL A 37 -8.06 1.56 9.14
C VAL A 37 -8.99 1.30 7.98
N GLY A 38 -9.35 0.02 7.80
CA GLY A 38 -10.30 -0.43 6.78
C GLY A 38 -9.61 -0.81 5.47
N CYS A 39 -10.12 -1.87 4.86
CA CYS A 39 -9.70 -2.33 3.55
C CYS A 39 -10.91 -2.92 2.83
N ASN A 40 -10.98 -2.75 1.53
CA ASN A 40 -12.01 -3.35 0.68
C ASN A 40 -11.64 -4.76 0.19
N MET A 41 -10.41 -5.20 0.43
CA MET A 41 -9.96 -6.57 0.14
C MET A 41 -9.96 -7.44 1.40
N ARG A 42 -9.95 -8.77 1.21
CA ARG A 42 -9.93 -9.79 2.26
C ARG A 42 -8.88 -10.84 1.97
N CYS A 43 -7.67 -10.36 1.53
CA CYS A 43 -6.55 -11.25 1.22
C CYS A 43 -6.29 -12.19 2.40
N PRO A 44 -6.28 -13.51 2.22
CA PRO A 44 -6.13 -14.45 3.33
C PRO A 44 -4.79 -14.28 4.07
N PHE A 45 -3.74 -13.88 3.36
CA PHE A 45 -2.38 -13.63 3.88
C PHE A 45 -2.15 -12.20 4.40
N CYS A 46 -3.19 -11.45 4.69
CA CYS A 46 -3.04 -10.05 5.12
C CYS A 46 -2.38 -9.97 6.50
N HIS A 47 -1.18 -9.37 6.57
CA HIS A 47 -0.45 -9.12 7.82
C HIS A 47 -1.12 -8.06 8.71
N ASN A 48 -1.96 -7.22 8.13
CA ASN A 48 -2.69 -6.16 8.82
C ASN A 48 -4.14 -6.56 9.11
N ALA A 49 -4.40 -7.82 9.43
CA ALA A 49 -5.75 -8.35 9.62
C ALA A 49 -6.57 -7.55 10.64
N LEU A 50 -5.95 -7.09 11.72
CA LEU A 50 -6.59 -6.25 12.73
C LEU A 50 -7.06 -4.91 12.15
N LEU A 51 -6.31 -4.31 11.23
CA LEU A 51 -6.69 -3.05 10.57
C LEU A 51 -7.84 -3.23 9.58
N VAL A 52 -8.04 -4.45 9.06
CA VAL A 52 -9.07 -4.75 8.06
C VAL A 52 -10.42 -5.01 8.71
N SER A 53 -10.46 -5.71 9.84
CA SER A 53 -11.69 -6.30 10.39
C SER A 53 -12.17 -5.74 11.72
N LYS A 54 -11.27 -5.22 12.57
CA LYS A 54 -11.62 -4.78 13.93
C LYS A 54 -10.60 -3.73 14.41
N ILE A 55 -10.96 -2.47 14.37
CA ILE A 55 -10.40 -1.54 15.36
C ILE A 55 -11.54 -1.15 16.27
N GLU A 56 -11.45 -1.54 17.53
CA GLU A 56 -12.20 -0.92 18.59
C GLU A 56 -11.79 0.55 18.64
N GLU A 57 -12.75 1.46 18.68
CA GLU A 57 -12.50 2.92 18.62
C GLU A 57 -11.52 3.39 19.72
N GLU A 58 -11.41 2.62 20.81
CA GLU A 58 -10.49 2.87 21.93
C GLU A 58 -9.01 2.71 21.58
N ASN A 59 -8.66 1.98 20.51
CA ASN A 59 -7.27 1.72 20.06
C ASN A 59 -6.89 2.54 18.82
N ALA A 60 -7.77 3.40 18.32
CA ALA A 60 -7.47 4.27 17.18
C ALA A 60 -6.44 5.34 17.58
N LEU A 61 -5.43 5.52 16.76
CA LEU A 61 -4.49 6.64 16.93
C LEU A 61 -5.21 7.94 16.58
N ASP A 62 -5.22 8.89 17.53
CA ASP A 62 -5.75 10.22 17.29
C ASP A 62 -4.92 11.00 16.25
N GLU A 63 -5.58 11.60 15.25
CA GLU A 63 -4.93 12.39 14.21
C GLU A 63 -4.15 13.57 14.81
N GLY A 64 -4.68 14.22 15.85
CA GLY A 64 -4.01 15.29 16.57
C GLY A 64 -2.70 14.85 17.23
N GLY A 65 -2.71 13.67 17.85
CA GLY A 65 -1.53 13.03 18.43
C GLY A 65 -0.48 12.67 17.37
N PHE A 66 -0.90 12.20 16.21
CA PHE A 66 -0.01 11.95 15.08
C PHE A 66 0.68 13.23 14.60
N PHE A 67 -0.07 14.31 14.39
CA PHE A 67 0.53 15.59 13.98
C PHE A 67 1.40 16.22 15.06
N ALA A 68 1.07 16.05 16.34
CA ALA A 68 1.94 16.47 17.45
C ALA A 68 3.27 15.69 17.45
N PHE A 69 3.22 14.39 17.13
CA PHE A 69 4.43 13.58 16.93
C PHE A 69 5.26 14.10 15.74
N LEU A 70 4.65 14.33 14.57
CA LEU A 70 5.37 14.82 13.39
C LEU A 70 6.08 16.16 13.65
N LYS A 71 5.41 17.12 14.31
CA LYS A 71 6.01 18.41 14.68
C LYS A 71 7.29 18.25 15.49
N LYS A 72 7.35 17.27 16.39
CA LYS A 72 8.55 16.96 17.19
C LYS A 72 9.64 16.24 16.40
N ARG A 73 9.37 15.80 15.20
CA ARG A 73 10.28 15.04 14.34
C ARG A 73 10.77 15.82 13.11
N GLN A 74 10.40 17.08 12.99
CA GLN A 74 10.94 17.96 11.93
C GLN A 74 12.46 18.05 12.07
N GLY A 75 13.17 17.92 10.95
CA GLY A 75 14.64 17.86 10.92
C GLY A 75 15.27 16.52 11.36
N ILE A 76 14.45 15.52 11.74
CA ILE A 76 14.90 14.17 12.12
C ILE A 76 14.39 13.15 11.10
N LEU A 77 13.11 13.21 10.75
CA LEU A 77 12.51 12.38 9.70
C LEU A 77 12.44 13.17 8.39
N ASP A 78 12.68 12.47 7.29
CA ASP A 78 12.57 13.01 5.93
C ASP A 78 11.16 12.86 5.38
N GLY A 79 10.45 11.79 5.77
CA GLY A 79 9.18 11.45 5.17
C GLY A 79 8.21 10.65 6.04
N VAL A 80 7.02 10.48 5.48
CA VAL A 80 5.92 9.69 6.03
C VAL A 80 5.45 8.70 4.96
N CYS A 81 5.42 7.41 5.31
CA CYS A 81 4.76 6.38 4.53
C CYS A 81 3.32 6.22 5.05
N ILE A 82 2.33 6.35 4.17
CA ILE A 82 0.92 6.14 4.48
C ILE A 82 0.52 4.79 3.90
N THR A 83 0.13 3.87 4.78
CA THR A 83 -0.19 2.47 4.45
C THR A 83 -1.35 1.98 5.33
N GLY A 84 -1.44 0.68 5.62
CA GLY A 84 -2.37 0.10 6.59
C GLY A 84 -3.33 -0.90 5.97
N GLY A 85 -4.64 -0.63 6.02
CA GLY A 85 -5.64 -1.32 5.23
C GLY A 85 -5.54 -0.87 3.77
N GLU A 86 -6.48 -0.01 3.33
CA GLU A 86 -6.37 0.70 2.04
C GLU A 86 -6.53 2.20 2.29
N PRO A 87 -5.45 3.00 2.20
CA PRO A 87 -5.52 4.43 2.47
C PRO A 87 -6.50 5.19 1.59
N THR A 88 -6.65 4.79 0.32
CA THR A 88 -7.56 5.48 -0.62
C THR A 88 -9.04 5.31 -0.29
N LEU A 89 -9.41 4.46 0.68
CA LEU A 89 -10.75 4.42 1.26
C LEU A 89 -11.09 5.65 2.10
N GLN A 90 -10.08 6.30 2.70
CA GLN A 90 -10.26 7.45 3.58
C GLN A 90 -10.65 8.67 2.75
N GLN A 91 -11.82 9.26 3.00
CA GLN A 91 -12.32 10.38 2.20
C GLN A 91 -11.42 11.62 2.30
N ASP A 92 -10.91 11.90 3.49
CA ASP A 92 -10.07 13.07 3.79
C ASP A 92 -8.57 12.82 3.63
N LEU A 93 -8.20 11.73 2.92
CA LEU A 93 -6.79 11.42 2.65
C LEU A 93 -6.03 12.57 1.93
N PRO A 94 -6.61 13.27 0.94
CA PRO A 94 -5.92 14.40 0.29
C PRO A 94 -5.56 15.51 1.26
N GLU A 95 -6.48 15.89 2.16
CA GLU A 95 -6.29 16.92 3.18
C GLU A 95 -5.26 16.46 4.23
N PHE A 96 -5.30 15.19 4.62
CA PHE A 96 -4.33 14.59 5.53
C PHE A 96 -2.91 14.64 4.95
N ILE A 97 -2.76 14.27 3.68
CA ILE A 97 -1.49 14.36 2.94
C ILE A 97 -1.02 15.82 2.88
N ALA A 98 -1.89 16.75 2.56
CA ALA A 98 -1.54 18.17 2.48
C ALA A 98 -1.04 18.71 3.83
N LYS A 99 -1.64 18.31 4.96
CA LYS A 99 -1.16 18.66 6.31
C LYS A 99 0.25 18.13 6.57
N ILE A 100 0.57 16.90 6.15
CA ILE A 100 1.93 16.30 6.28
C ILE A 100 2.93 17.11 5.44
N LYS A 101 2.57 17.42 4.19
CA LYS A 101 3.41 18.24 3.29
C LYS A 101 3.67 19.64 3.86
N ALA A 102 2.67 20.26 4.47
CA ALA A 102 2.80 21.59 5.10
C ALA A 102 3.79 21.59 6.28
N LEU A 103 4.06 20.43 6.89
CA LEU A 103 5.10 20.27 7.91
C LEU A 103 6.51 20.03 7.32
N GLY A 104 6.64 19.95 5.99
CA GLY A 104 7.90 19.79 5.28
C GLY A 104 8.33 18.33 5.01
N PHE A 105 7.49 17.34 5.33
CA PHE A 105 7.80 15.94 5.06
C PHE A 105 7.49 15.53 3.63
N LYS A 106 8.26 14.58 3.09
CA LYS A 106 7.91 13.84 1.89
C LYS A 106 6.84 12.80 2.20
N VAL A 107 5.97 12.53 1.24
CA VAL A 107 4.87 11.57 1.40
C VAL A 107 5.00 10.42 0.41
N LYS A 108 5.02 9.18 0.94
CA LYS A 108 4.83 7.96 0.19
C LYS A 108 3.44 7.41 0.44
N LEU A 109 2.75 7.05 -0.62
CA LEU A 109 1.43 6.40 -0.57
C LEU A 109 1.56 4.94 -1.01
N ASP A 110 1.18 4.02 -0.12
CA ASP A 110 0.98 2.62 -0.44
C ASP A 110 -0.50 2.38 -0.75
N THR A 111 -0.80 1.60 -1.80
CA THR A 111 -2.19 1.31 -2.19
C THR A 111 -2.31 -0.08 -2.82
N ASN A 112 -3.49 -0.68 -2.70
CA ASN A 112 -3.85 -1.91 -3.38
C ASN A 112 -4.39 -1.69 -4.80
N GLY A 113 -4.48 -0.45 -5.25
CA GLY A 113 -4.86 -0.08 -6.60
C GLY A 113 -6.35 -0.19 -6.95
N SER A 114 -7.23 -0.52 -6.01
CA SER A 114 -8.65 -0.78 -6.32
C SER A 114 -9.53 0.46 -6.53
N PHE A 115 -8.99 1.66 -6.32
CA PHE A 115 -9.71 2.93 -6.47
C PHE A 115 -9.02 3.88 -7.45
N PRO A 116 -8.98 3.57 -8.78
CA PRO A 116 -8.21 4.34 -9.76
C PRO A 116 -8.57 5.82 -9.80
N ASP A 117 -9.86 6.18 -9.71
CA ASP A 117 -10.27 7.59 -9.77
C ASP A 117 -9.82 8.38 -8.53
N ARG A 118 -9.77 7.72 -7.36
CA ARG A 118 -9.24 8.32 -6.15
C ARG A 118 -7.72 8.46 -6.21
N ILE A 119 -7.03 7.43 -6.69
CA ILE A 119 -5.57 7.49 -6.90
C ILE A 119 -5.26 8.68 -7.81
N LYS A 120 -5.95 8.79 -8.96
CA LYS A 120 -5.78 9.91 -9.89
C LYS A 120 -5.93 11.25 -9.19
N SER A 121 -7.05 11.47 -8.50
CA SER A 121 -7.32 12.75 -7.83
C SER A 121 -6.30 13.09 -6.75
N ILE A 122 -5.78 12.08 -6.01
CA ILE A 122 -4.76 12.28 -4.97
C ILE A 122 -3.42 12.68 -5.62
N LEU A 123 -3.00 11.99 -6.69
CA LEU A 123 -1.74 12.29 -7.36
C LEU A 123 -1.76 13.65 -8.06
N GLU A 124 -2.90 14.07 -8.61
CA GLU A 124 -3.10 15.40 -9.22
C GLU A 124 -2.96 16.55 -8.21
N THR A 125 -3.06 16.30 -6.90
CA THR A 125 -2.78 17.35 -5.88
C THR A 125 -1.31 17.79 -5.85
N GLY A 126 -0.37 16.98 -6.38
CA GLY A 126 1.06 17.23 -6.31
C GLY A 126 1.69 17.04 -4.92
N ASN A 127 0.95 16.46 -3.97
CA ASN A 127 1.40 16.29 -2.57
C ASN A 127 1.97 14.90 -2.26
N VAL A 128 1.97 13.97 -3.22
CA VAL A 128 2.58 12.63 -3.09
C VAL A 128 3.93 12.63 -3.80
N ASP A 129 4.99 12.19 -3.13
CA ASP A 129 6.35 12.16 -3.66
C ASP A 129 6.78 10.76 -4.13
N TYR A 130 6.08 9.72 -3.70
CA TYR A 130 6.35 8.32 -4.08
C TYR A 130 5.09 7.46 -3.97
N VAL A 131 4.91 6.51 -4.88
CA VAL A 131 3.79 5.56 -4.83
C VAL A 131 4.33 4.13 -4.82
N ALA A 132 3.79 3.29 -3.92
CA ALA A 132 3.96 1.86 -4.03
C ALA A 132 2.58 1.21 -4.20
N MET A 133 2.39 0.46 -5.29
CA MET A 133 1.16 -0.26 -5.53
C MET A 133 1.38 -1.77 -5.47
N ASP A 134 0.54 -2.44 -4.72
CA ASP A 134 0.57 -3.89 -4.63
C ASP A 134 -0.21 -4.52 -5.80
N ILE A 135 0.47 -5.33 -6.60
CA ILE A 135 -0.14 -6.24 -7.56
C ILE A 135 -0.31 -7.59 -6.86
N LYS A 136 -1.54 -8.02 -6.65
CA LYS A 136 -1.79 -9.17 -5.76
C LYS A 136 -1.59 -10.52 -6.45
N ASN A 137 -1.87 -10.62 -7.75
CA ASN A 137 -1.62 -11.82 -8.57
C ASN A 137 -1.85 -11.49 -10.07
N THR A 138 -1.82 -12.51 -10.94
CA THR A 138 -2.33 -12.42 -12.31
C THR A 138 -3.81 -12.03 -12.30
N LEU A 139 -4.31 -11.38 -13.36
CA LEU A 139 -5.72 -10.95 -13.41
C LEU A 139 -6.70 -12.11 -13.22
N ALA A 140 -6.35 -13.30 -13.72
CA ALA A 140 -7.16 -14.50 -13.60
C ALA A 140 -7.31 -14.98 -12.15
N LYS A 141 -6.21 -14.97 -11.38
CA LYS A 141 -6.16 -15.41 -9.98
C LYS A 141 -6.50 -14.28 -8.98
N TYR A 142 -6.67 -13.04 -9.46
CA TYR A 142 -6.87 -11.86 -8.60
C TYR A 142 -8.06 -12.01 -7.64
N PRO A 143 -9.29 -12.40 -8.11
CA PRO A 143 -10.46 -12.50 -7.22
C PRO A 143 -10.26 -13.44 -6.04
N GLU A 144 -9.62 -14.60 -6.29
CA GLU A 144 -9.27 -15.57 -5.25
C GLU A 144 -8.24 -15.00 -4.27
N THR A 145 -7.18 -14.42 -4.80
CA THR A 145 -6.06 -13.87 -4.02
C THR A 145 -6.48 -12.72 -3.11
N VAL A 146 -7.42 -11.88 -3.55
CA VAL A 146 -7.94 -10.77 -2.73
C VAL A 146 -9.14 -11.15 -1.88
N GLY A 147 -9.64 -12.39 -2.00
CA GLY A 147 -10.78 -12.90 -1.23
C GLY A 147 -12.11 -12.23 -1.59
N ILE A 148 -12.28 -11.75 -2.82
CA ILE A 148 -13.48 -11.06 -3.32
C ILE A 148 -13.93 -11.74 -4.62
N PRO A 149 -14.92 -12.62 -4.59
CA PRO A 149 -15.48 -13.22 -5.79
C PRO A 149 -15.97 -12.15 -6.78
N GLY A 150 -15.59 -12.27 -8.04
CA GLY A 150 -15.98 -11.32 -9.09
C GLY A 150 -15.31 -9.94 -8.98
N PHE A 151 -14.16 -9.84 -8.31
CA PHE A 151 -13.40 -8.61 -8.24
C PHE A 151 -13.13 -8.04 -9.64
N ASP A 152 -13.44 -6.77 -9.84
CA ASP A 152 -13.24 -6.07 -11.11
C ASP A 152 -11.77 -5.69 -11.29
N THR A 153 -11.03 -6.52 -12.03
CA THR A 153 -9.60 -6.35 -12.28
C THR A 153 -9.28 -5.16 -13.20
N SER A 154 -10.26 -4.65 -13.97
CA SER A 154 -10.05 -3.46 -14.80
C SER A 154 -9.63 -2.24 -13.99
N LYS A 155 -10.00 -2.19 -12.70
CA LYS A 155 -9.57 -1.16 -11.76
C LYS A 155 -8.05 -1.20 -11.53
N ILE A 156 -7.48 -2.39 -11.47
CA ILE A 156 -6.04 -2.60 -11.28
C ILE A 156 -5.28 -2.10 -12.51
N GLU A 157 -5.72 -2.50 -13.72
CA GLU A 157 -5.13 -2.06 -14.97
C GLU A 157 -5.18 -0.53 -15.12
N ARG A 158 -6.32 0.09 -14.78
CA ARG A 158 -6.46 1.56 -14.77
C ARG A 158 -5.51 2.23 -13.79
N SER A 159 -5.36 1.69 -12.58
CA SER A 159 -4.46 2.23 -11.56
C SER A 159 -3.00 2.12 -11.96
N ILE A 160 -2.59 0.98 -12.54
CA ILE A 160 -1.26 0.79 -13.11
C ILE A 160 -0.98 1.88 -14.14
N LYS A 161 -1.90 2.11 -15.08
CA LYS A 161 -1.76 3.15 -16.11
C LYS A 161 -1.62 4.55 -15.49
N ILE A 162 -2.52 4.92 -14.57
CA ILE A 162 -2.49 6.22 -13.89
C ILE A 162 -1.16 6.46 -13.18
N ILE A 163 -0.66 5.47 -12.43
CA ILE A 163 0.60 5.57 -11.69
C ILE A 163 1.78 5.71 -12.64
N LYS A 164 1.84 4.91 -13.71
CA LYS A 164 2.91 4.99 -14.72
C LYS A 164 2.96 6.35 -15.42
N GLU A 165 1.80 6.95 -15.67
CA GLU A 165 1.67 8.23 -16.38
C GLU A 165 1.77 9.45 -15.43
N SER A 166 1.82 9.25 -14.11
CA SER A 166 1.79 10.35 -13.11
C SER A 166 3.04 11.23 -13.09
N GLY A 167 4.17 10.73 -13.58
CA GLY A 167 5.47 11.39 -13.45
C GLY A 167 6.09 11.31 -12.04
N ILE A 168 5.39 10.70 -11.08
CA ILE A 168 5.86 10.52 -9.70
C ILE A 168 6.69 9.22 -9.63
N PRO A 169 7.82 9.18 -8.89
CA PRO A 169 8.54 7.95 -8.62
C PRO A 169 7.63 6.88 -8.01
N TYR A 170 7.72 5.64 -8.50
CA TYR A 170 6.87 4.56 -8.03
C TYR A 170 7.53 3.19 -8.10
N GLU A 171 6.94 2.24 -7.39
CA GLU A 171 7.24 0.82 -7.47
C GLU A 171 5.96 -0.01 -7.50
N PHE A 172 6.01 -1.17 -8.15
CA PHE A 172 5.02 -2.23 -7.97
C PHE A 172 5.59 -3.33 -7.08
N ARG A 173 4.72 -3.99 -6.30
CA ARG A 173 5.11 -5.03 -5.37
C ARG A 173 4.15 -6.21 -5.47
N THR A 174 4.67 -7.42 -5.24
CA THR A 174 3.84 -8.62 -5.07
C THR A 174 4.39 -9.43 -3.90
N THR A 175 3.52 -9.76 -2.93
CA THR A 175 3.85 -10.73 -1.89
C THR A 175 3.61 -12.12 -2.42
N ALA A 176 4.67 -12.92 -2.53
CA ALA A 176 4.64 -14.28 -3.04
C ALA A 176 4.23 -15.26 -1.93
N VAL A 177 3.08 -15.90 -2.08
CA VAL A 177 2.44 -16.77 -1.07
C VAL A 177 2.06 -18.11 -1.68
N SER A 178 2.51 -19.21 -1.12
CA SER A 178 2.07 -20.56 -1.50
C SER A 178 0.75 -20.90 -0.81
N PRO A 179 -0.21 -21.55 -1.47
CA PRO A 179 -0.23 -22.02 -2.87
C PRO A 179 -0.84 -21.01 -3.86
N LEU A 180 -1.09 -19.76 -3.44
CA LEU A 180 -1.74 -18.73 -4.28
C LEU A 180 -0.89 -18.31 -5.48
N HIS A 181 0.44 -18.42 -5.35
CA HIS A 181 1.40 -18.03 -6.38
C HIS A 181 2.31 -19.20 -6.74
N GLU A 182 2.61 -19.27 -8.02
CA GLU A 182 3.64 -20.13 -8.63
C GLU A 182 4.64 -19.23 -9.36
N ALA A 183 5.86 -19.71 -9.59
CA ALA A 183 6.89 -18.92 -10.28
C ALA A 183 6.44 -18.40 -11.66
N ASP A 184 5.57 -19.14 -12.36
CA ASP A 184 5.08 -18.80 -13.69
C ASP A 184 4.12 -17.58 -13.66
N ASP A 185 3.40 -17.36 -12.56
CA ASP A 185 2.53 -16.20 -12.40
C ASP A 185 3.30 -14.88 -12.50
N PHE A 186 4.56 -14.87 -12.10
CA PHE A 186 5.37 -13.64 -12.06
C PHE A 186 5.78 -13.14 -13.45
N GLU A 187 5.80 -14.01 -14.46
CA GLU A 187 5.93 -13.59 -15.86
C GLU A 187 4.68 -12.85 -16.33
N GLU A 188 3.49 -13.36 -16.02
CA GLU A 188 2.23 -12.70 -16.39
C GLU A 188 2.03 -11.38 -15.64
N ILE A 189 2.38 -11.34 -14.35
CA ILE A 189 2.37 -10.10 -13.56
C ILE A 189 3.34 -9.08 -14.17
N ALA A 190 4.54 -9.50 -14.56
CA ALA A 190 5.51 -8.61 -15.19
C ALA A 190 5.01 -8.05 -16.53
N LYS A 191 4.31 -8.84 -17.34
CA LYS A 191 3.65 -8.36 -18.57
C LYS A 191 2.59 -7.29 -18.27
N LEU A 192 1.80 -7.49 -17.20
CA LEU A 192 0.78 -6.52 -16.79
C LEU A 192 1.37 -5.15 -16.43
N ILE A 193 2.56 -5.13 -15.85
CA ILE A 193 3.27 -3.92 -15.41
C ILE A 193 4.51 -3.59 -16.25
N GLU A 194 4.59 -4.11 -17.48
CA GLU A 194 5.73 -3.90 -18.40
C GLU A 194 6.07 -2.41 -18.53
N GLY A 195 7.36 -2.10 -18.60
CA GLY A 195 7.88 -0.72 -18.66
C GLY A 195 7.79 0.05 -17.35
N SER A 196 7.56 -0.63 -16.20
CA SER A 196 7.58 0.00 -14.88
C SER A 196 8.98 0.37 -14.42
N GLN A 197 9.07 1.38 -13.52
CA GLN A 197 10.33 1.86 -12.94
C GLN A 197 10.98 0.83 -12.00
N GLY A 198 10.17 0.05 -11.27
CA GLY A 198 10.64 -0.98 -10.36
C GLY A 198 9.55 -2.00 -10.04
N TYR A 199 9.96 -3.27 -9.91
CA TYR A 199 9.11 -4.35 -9.44
C TYR A 199 9.81 -5.11 -8.33
N PHE A 200 9.12 -5.28 -7.20
CA PHE A 200 9.65 -5.95 -6.02
C PHE A 200 8.79 -7.17 -5.65
N ILE A 201 9.42 -8.33 -5.60
CA ILE A 201 8.81 -9.55 -5.08
C ILE A 201 9.15 -9.63 -3.60
N GLN A 202 8.15 -9.80 -2.75
CA GLN A 202 8.29 -9.92 -1.30
C GLN A 202 7.98 -11.36 -0.90
N GLY A 203 8.92 -12.04 -0.25
CA GLY A 203 8.63 -13.34 0.36
C GLY A 203 7.59 -13.18 1.48
N PHE A 204 6.57 -14.02 1.45
CA PHE A 204 5.60 -14.08 2.54
C PHE A 204 6.29 -14.61 3.82
N LYS A 205 5.90 -14.04 4.95
CA LYS A 205 6.24 -14.56 6.29
C LYS A 205 4.98 -14.58 7.12
N ASP A 206 4.69 -15.68 7.77
CA ASP A 206 3.54 -15.75 8.68
C ASP A 206 3.83 -14.93 9.93
N SER A 207 3.01 -13.90 10.18
CA SER A 207 3.08 -13.05 11.36
C SER A 207 2.25 -13.57 12.54
N GLY A 208 1.51 -14.66 12.34
CA GLY A 208 0.57 -15.22 13.33
C GLY A 208 -0.77 -14.51 13.41
N GLU A 209 -0.96 -13.37 12.74
CA GLU A 209 -2.19 -12.57 12.77
C GLU A 209 -2.77 -12.38 11.36
N LEU A 210 -3.03 -13.49 10.67
CA LEU A 210 -3.57 -13.48 9.30
C LEU A 210 -5.11 -13.52 9.31
N ILE A 211 -5.76 -13.05 8.22
CA ILE A 211 -7.22 -13.18 8.06
C ILE A 211 -7.61 -14.66 7.97
N ARG A 212 -6.90 -15.46 7.19
CA ARG A 212 -7.00 -16.92 7.09
C ARG A 212 -5.64 -17.48 6.69
N GLY A 213 -4.84 -17.87 7.69
CA GLY A 213 -3.48 -18.40 7.45
C GLY A 213 -3.42 -19.88 7.15
N GLU A 214 -4.52 -20.62 7.32
CA GLU A 214 -4.54 -22.09 7.15
C GLU A 214 -4.19 -22.47 5.70
N GLY A 215 -3.17 -23.34 5.56
CA GLY A 215 -2.70 -23.81 4.26
C GLY A 215 -1.84 -22.81 3.48
N LEU A 216 -1.54 -21.64 4.03
CA LEU A 216 -0.64 -20.66 3.41
C LEU A 216 0.78 -20.83 3.93
N GLY A 217 1.75 -20.52 3.08
CA GLY A 217 3.17 -20.62 3.43
C GLY A 217 4.07 -19.78 2.53
N GLU A 218 5.34 -19.79 2.86
CA GLU A 218 6.39 -19.18 2.04
C GLU A 218 6.56 -19.94 0.72
N LEU A 219 6.85 -19.23 -0.37
CA LEU A 219 7.42 -19.89 -1.54
C LEU A 219 8.83 -20.38 -1.17
N PRO A 220 9.20 -21.63 -1.57
CA PRO A 220 10.59 -22.06 -1.45
C PRO A 220 11.55 -21.06 -2.11
N GLU A 221 12.73 -20.86 -1.52
CA GLU A 221 13.70 -19.87 -1.98
C GLU A 221 14.03 -20.02 -3.48
N GLU A 222 14.18 -21.26 -3.96
CA GLU A 222 14.45 -21.53 -5.37
C GLU A 222 13.28 -21.13 -6.28
N GLU A 223 12.03 -21.33 -5.84
CA GLU A 223 10.85 -20.87 -6.57
C GLU A 223 10.73 -19.35 -6.55
N LEU A 224 11.11 -18.69 -5.46
CA LEU A 224 11.14 -17.24 -5.37
C LEU A 224 12.18 -16.63 -6.32
N LYS A 225 13.37 -17.23 -6.40
CA LYS A 225 14.42 -16.87 -7.37
C LYS A 225 13.95 -17.08 -8.80
N ARG A 226 13.30 -18.21 -9.08
CA ARG A 226 12.73 -18.51 -10.39
C ARG A 226 11.66 -17.50 -10.78
N ALA A 227 10.77 -17.11 -9.85
CA ALA A 227 9.79 -16.06 -10.04
C ALA A 227 10.43 -14.72 -10.44
N ARG A 228 11.49 -14.31 -9.70
CA ARG A 228 12.28 -13.12 -10.04
C ARG A 228 12.88 -13.21 -11.44
N ASP A 229 13.51 -14.34 -11.77
CA ASP A 229 14.20 -14.49 -13.04
C ASP A 229 13.23 -14.47 -14.22
N LYS A 230 12.03 -15.05 -14.07
CA LYS A 230 10.95 -14.94 -15.05
C LYS A 230 10.48 -13.49 -15.22
N ALA A 231 10.25 -12.78 -14.14
CA ALA A 231 9.86 -11.37 -14.19
C ALA A 231 10.94 -10.49 -14.82
N ARG A 232 12.23 -10.79 -14.60
CA ARG A 232 13.38 -10.06 -15.18
C ARG A 232 13.46 -10.11 -16.70
N ILE A 233 12.87 -11.11 -17.33
CA ILE A 233 12.79 -11.18 -18.80
C ILE A 233 12.07 -9.95 -19.36
N ILE A 234 11.10 -9.42 -18.61
CA ILE A 234 10.24 -8.31 -19.03
C ILE A 234 10.64 -7.02 -18.31
N ILE A 235 10.96 -7.11 -17.02
CA ILE A 235 11.36 -5.98 -16.17
C ILE A 235 12.75 -6.28 -15.57
N PRO A 236 13.85 -5.94 -16.25
CA PRO A 236 15.21 -6.30 -15.83
C PRO A 236 15.58 -5.87 -14.41
N GLN A 237 14.98 -4.78 -13.90
CA GLN A 237 15.20 -4.23 -12.57
C GLN A 237 14.38 -4.93 -11.45
N THR A 238 13.69 -6.05 -11.76
CA THR A 238 12.97 -6.83 -10.73
C THR A 238 13.93 -7.34 -9.66
N LYS A 239 13.53 -7.16 -8.39
CA LYS A 239 14.31 -7.62 -7.23
C LYS A 239 13.41 -8.36 -6.25
N ILE A 240 14.02 -9.28 -5.48
CA ILE A 240 13.39 -9.78 -4.26
C ILE A 240 13.73 -8.80 -3.14
N ARG A 241 12.74 -8.40 -2.36
CA ARG A 241 12.94 -7.47 -1.23
C ARG A 241 13.77 -8.15 -0.15
N GLY A 242 14.91 -7.53 0.23
CA GLY A 242 15.85 -8.08 1.21
C GLY A 242 16.98 -8.92 0.62
N GLU A 243 17.05 -9.10 -0.70
CA GLU A 243 18.28 -9.52 -1.40
C GLU A 243 19.08 -8.27 -1.79
N ASP A 244 20.35 -8.20 -1.39
CA ASP A 244 21.32 -7.15 -1.76
C ASP A 244 21.80 -7.31 -3.21
#